data_f61adfcafdae60b047384cfa668791a4
#
_entry.id   f61adfcafdae60b047384cfa668791a4
#
_cell.length_a   1.000
_cell.length_b   1.000
_cell.length_c   1.000
_cell.angle_alpha   90.00
_cell.angle_beta   90.00
_cell.angle_gamma   90.00
#
_symmetry.space_group_name_H-M   'P 1'
#
loop_
_entity.id
_entity.type
_entity.pdbx_description
1 polymer ?
#
loop_
_entity_poly.entity_id
_entity_poly.type
_entity_poly.pdbx_seq_one_letter_code
_entity_poly.pdbx_strand_id
1 'polypeptide(L)'
;MRRCRDPRIADKALVGPVYNDHIFFATWGPGLLCVIMSWARRYLFVSNADNGQTAPLMPIMLELAQRGCQCILVSAAKVLSRVQAIQRLGSFPVQTEAGSATGALLKTHPILLHSLGESPVLTYLNFVEEYPERFHEHCCRKPGDVMGWTKLYTELVPDSTDEYLRIVHLVRDAVDALDPDMIIVDNFSPFAVDGVRLTKRPFIETAPGSAMGLANRVNPFKQPLAMSGGRSEEGGLSVVLRNTSYVFRWLYFALYDPWSIRRRQFRKDVLRLTAPSLMDDAIMPPSPGVLPQQIATITFNVAGLDIYAPSAYDRSVFFVGPCFPPQARPDAQQPADDDVIAWMDKMHAEGRRVVCINMGTIYYYQPQDYAHMVQALHMIHEQNPNVVFLWKIAQRPKHVQNIPSEEEAALPPYVRRLSWIPSMTAVMEHPALAVMMHHGGGNSLNECLAYGIPQFCISQWVDTHDIGLCIRHSGVGLWSEYSPDFVPEDICSQLLQLVEDKDHKFRHTALAWKLKTQQAGGTKFAADLIQSYV
;
A
#
# COMPACT_ATOMS: atom_id res chain seq x y z
N MET A 1 -10.28 45.04 -2.57
CA MET A 1 -11.38 45.32 -1.62
C MET A 1 -12.64 44.67 -2.13
N ARG A 2 -13.11 43.63 -1.51
CA ARG A 2 -14.43 43.26 -1.05
C ARG A 2 -14.38 41.78 -0.63
N ARG A 3 -14.51 41.60 0.67
CA ARG A 3 -14.65 40.29 1.35
C ARG A 3 -16.06 39.76 1.05
N CYS A 4 -16.15 38.48 0.64
CA CYS A 4 -17.33 37.67 0.91
C CYS A 4 -16.91 36.56 1.83
N ARG A 5 -17.20 36.72 3.12
CA ARG A 5 -17.26 35.64 4.10
C ARG A 5 -18.69 35.07 4.01
N ASP A 6 -18.82 33.80 3.67
CA ASP A 6 -20.04 33.03 3.92
C ASP A 6 -19.96 32.45 5.34
N PRO A 7 -20.84 32.85 6.29
CA PRO A 7 -20.75 32.44 7.69
C PRO A 7 -21.43 31.09 8.00
N ARG A 8 -21.70 30.24 7.02
CA ARG A 8 -22.50 29.00 7.21
C ARG A 8 -21.70 27.70 7.38
N ILE A 9 -20.38 27.75 7.53
CA ILE A 9 -19.54 26.54 7.72
C ILE A 9 -18.97 26.42 9.15
N ALA A 10 -19.31 27.32 10.06
CA ALA A 10 -18.66 27.36 11.38
C ALA A 10 -19.45 26.75 12.55
N ASP A 11 -20.65 26.18 12.36
CA ASP A 11 -21.41 25.58 13.48
C ASP A 11 -22.19 24.33 13.05
N LYS A 12 -21.48 23.24 12.74
CA LYS A 12 -22.02 21.89 12.90
C LYS A 12 -21.10 21.10 13.81
N ALA A 13 -21.21 21.41 15.11
CA ALA A 13 -20.76 20.53 16.17
C ALA A 13 -21.52 19.21 16.08
N LEU A 14 -20.74 18.12 16.05
CA LEU A 14 -20.99 16.83 16.65
C LEU A 14 -22.42 16.56 17.13
N VAL A 15 -23.30 16.19 16.22
CA VAL A 15 -24.47 15.40 16.54
C VAL A 15 -24.17 14.00 16.00
N GLY A 16 -24.02 13.03 16.93
CA GLY A 16 -23.80 11.63 16.58
C GLY A 16 -24.92 11.11 15.67
N PRO A 17 -24.62 10.10 14.84
CA PRO A 17 -25.60 9.57 13.91
C PRO A 17 -26.77 8.96 14.67
N VAL A 18 -27.94 9.51 14.44
CA VAL A 18 -29.21 8.86 14.78
C VAL A 18 -29.36 7.70 13.80
N TYR A 19 -29.24 6.48 14.29
CA TYR A 19 -29.56 5.28 13.53
C TYR A 19 -31.06 5.31 13.21
N ASN A 20 -31.42 5.59 11.97
CA ASN A 20 -32.75 5.32 11.46
C ASN A 20 -32.80 3.87 10.97
N ASP A 21 -33.46 3.01 11.75
CA ASP A 21 -33.81 1.65 11.37
C ASP A 21 -34.78 1.68 10.17
N HIS A 22 -34.27 1.58 8.97
CA HIS A 22 -35.10 1.33 7.78
C HIS A 22 -35.12 -0.17 7.49
N ILE A 23 -35.75 -0.92 8.40
CA ILE A 23 -36.18 -2.29 8.12
C ILE A 23 -37.63 -2.21 7.62
N PHE A 24 -37.84 -2.31 6.32
CA PHE A 24 -39.19 -2.48 5.76
C PHE A 24 -39.56 -3.96 5.79
N PHE A 25 -40.50 -4.34 6.65
CA PHE A 25 -41.13 -5.66 6.63
C PHE A 25 -42.30 -5.66 5.65
N ALA A 26 -42.17 -6.39 4.53
CA ALA A 26 -43.29 -6.72 3.67
C ALA A 26 -43.77 -8.14 4.01
N THR A 27 -44.90 -8.26 4.63
CA THR A 27 -45.57 -9.56 4.89
C THR A 27 -46.43 -9.95 3.70
N TRP A 28 -46.05 -11.04 2.99
CA TRP A 28 -46.90 -11.70 2.01
C TRP A 28 -47.09 -13.15 2.43
N GLY A 29 -48.24 -13.47 2.96
CA GLY A 29 -48.71 -14.84 3.21
C GLY A 29 -47.97 -15.68 4.26
N PRO A 30 -48.54 -16.75 4.75
CA PRO A 30 -47.89 -17.55 5.79
C PRO A 30 -46.75 -18.41 5.20
N GLY A 31 -45.50 -18.00 5.44
CA GLY A 31 -44.36 -18.88 5.26
C GLY A 31 -43.04 -18.37 4.67
N LEU A 32 -42.98 -17.18 4.11
CA LEU A 32 -41.69 -16.68 3.60
C LEU A 32 -41.49 -15.19 3.97
N LEU A 33 -40.65 -14.94 4.97
CA LEU A 33 -40.16 -13.61 5.28
C LEU A 33 -39.06 -13.30 4.25
N CYS A 34 -39.42 -12.64 3.16
CA CYS A 34 -38.43 -12.10 2.23
C CYS A 34 -37.94 -10.75 2.78
N VAL A 35 -36.84 -10.76 3.51
CA VAL A 35 -36.16 -9.53 3.92
C VAL A 35 -35.54 -8.91 2.67
N ILE A 36 -36.20 -7.91 2.09
CA ILE A 36 -35.59 -7.10 1.04
C ILE A 36 -34.62 -6.16 1.77
N MET A 37 -33.37 -6.57 1.90
CA MET A 37 -32.29 -5.67 2.37
C MET A 37 -32.07 -4.63 1.27
N SER A 38 -32.52 -3.41 1.47
CA SER A 38 -32.05 -2.27 0.71
C SER A 38 -30.79 -1.74 1.40
N TRP A 39 -29.67 -1.81 0.73
CA TRP A 39 -28.43 -1.20 1.24
C TRP A 39 -28.62 0.31 1.35
N ALA A 40 -28.11 0.90 2.43
CA ALA A 40 -28.18 2.35 2.63
C ALA A 40 -27.42 3.11 1.52
N ARG A 41 -26.25 2.57 1.11
CA ARG A 41 -25.36 3.12 0.08
C ARG A 41 -24.56 2.01 -0.59
N ARG A 42 -24.11 2.25 -1.83
CA ARG A 42 -23.21 1.36 -2.58
C ARG A 42 -21.89 2.04 -2.89
N TYR A 43 -20.80 1.44 -2.46
CA TYR A 43 -19.44 1.91 -2.68
C TYR A 43 -18.70 0.96 -3.63
N LEU A 44 -18.08 1.51 -4.66
CA LEU A 44 -17.29 0.74 -5.61
C LEU A 44 -15.81 1.02 -5.40
N PHE A 45 -15.04 -0.02 -5.11
CA PHE A 45 -13.59 0.03 -4.98
C PHE A 45 -12.96 -0.55 -6.23
N VAL A 46 -12.04 0.17 -6.87
CA VAL A 46 -11.37 -0.28 -8.09
C VAL A 46 -9.86 -0.29 -7.85
N SER A 47 -9.25 -1.45 -7.95
CA SER A 47 -7.82 -1.62 -7.68
C SER A 47 -7.23 -2.78 -8.49
N ASN A 48 -5.91 -2.78 -8.68
CA ASN A 48 -5.19 -3.95 -9.16
C ASN A 48 -5.23 -5.07 -8.09
N ALA A 49 -4.72 -6.24 -8.46
CA ALA A 49 -4.81 -7.43 -7.60
C ALA A 49 -3.66 -7.58 -6.60
N ASP A 50 -2.70 -6.65 -6.60
CA ASP A 50 -1.54 -6.78 -5.73
C ASP A 50 -1.88 -6.48 -4.27
N ASN A 51 -1.18 -7.14 -3.36
CA ASN A 51 -1.49 -7.05 -1.94
C ASN A 51 -1.24 -5.64 -1.38
N GLY A 52 -0.23 -4.94 -1.92
CA GLY A 52 0.09 -3.56 -1.51
C GLY A 52 -1.10 -2.61 -1.64
N GLN A 53 -1.92 -2.80 -2.67
CA GLN A 53 -3.04 -1.95 -3.03
C GLN A 53 -4.35 -2.40 -2.40
N THR A 54 -4.63 -3.71 -2.42
CA THR A 54 -5.92 -4.23 -1.90
C THR A 54 -5.98 -4.34 -0.39
N ALA A 55 -4.86 -4.62 0.29
CA ALA A 55 -4.85 -4.83 1.75
C ALA A 55 -5.43 -3.66 2.56
N PRO A 56 -5.07 -2.39 2.31
CA PRO A 56 -5.63 -1.28 3.07
C PRO A 56 -7.11 -0.97 2.73
N LEU A 57 -7.63 -1.45 1.59
CA LEU A 57 -9.03 -1.25 1.20
C LEU A 57 -9.98 -2.22 1.92
N MET A 58 -9.52 -3.45 2.19
CA MET A 58 -10.34 -4.50 2.80
C MET A 58 -10.94 -4.11 4.16
N PRO A 59 -10.18 -3.52 5.11
CA PRO A 59 -10.73 -3.05 6.37
C PRO A 59 -11.79 -1.96 6.22
N ILE A 60 -11.60 -1.05 5.24
CA ILE A 60 -12.56 0.03 4.96
C ILE A 60 -13.87 -0.55 4.43
N MET A 61 -13.78 -1.52 3.51
CA MET A 61 -14.96 -2.23 2.99
C MET A 61 -15.70 -2.96 4.10
N LEU A 62 -14.97 -3.59 5.04
CA LEU A 62 -15.56 -4.27 6.18
C LEU A 62 -16.30 -3.28 7.10
N GLU A 63 -15.67 -2.16 7.44
CA GLU A 63 -16.26 -1.13 8.29
C GLU A 63 -17.54 -0.54 7.65
N LEU A 64 -17.49 -0.20 6.36
CA LEU A 64 -18.68 0.30 5.63
C LEU A 64 -19.79 -0.75 5.55
N ALA A 65 -19.44 -2.02 5.36
CA ALA A 65 -20.42 -3.11 5.34
C ALA A 65 -21.09 -3.31 6.71
N GLN A 66 -20.33 -3.18 7.81
CA GLN A 66 -20.88 -3.23 9.18
C GLN A 66 -21.81 -2.05 9.47
N ARG A 67 -21.67 -0.94 8.74
CA ARG A 67 -22.57 0.22 8.79
C ARG A 67 -23.80 0.09 7.86
N GLY A 68 -24.05 -1.09 7.29
CA GLY A 68 -25.20 -1.37 6.43
C GLY A 68 -25.03 -0.92 4.96
N CYS A 69 -23.80 -0.64 4.52
CA CYS A 69 -23.50 -0.29 3.15
C CYS A 69 -23.09 -1.50 2.33
N GLN A 70 -23.25 -1.43 1.01
CA GLN A 70 -22.71 -2.43 0.09
C GLN A 70 -21.37 -1.96 -0.48
N CYS A 71 -20.36 -2.82 -0.41
CA CYS A 71 -19.01 -2.59 -0.94
C CYS A 71 -18.69 -3.60 -2.03
N ILE A 72 -18.32 -3.16 -3.22
CA ILE A 72 -17.98 -4.02 -4.34
C ILE A 72 -16.55 -3.70 -4.77
N LEU A 73 -15.67 -4.69 -4.72
CA LEU A 73 -14.32 -4.59 -5.26
C LEU A 73 -14.34 -5.00 -6.74
N VAL A 74 -13.87 -4.12 -7.61
CA VAL A 74 -13.64 -4.39 -9.04
C VAL A 74 -12.14 -4.65 -9.22
N SER A 75 -11.77 -5.90 -9.50
CA SER A 75 -10.36 -6.34 -9.58
C SER A 75 -10.24 -7.69 -10.31
N ALA A 76 -9.02 -8.27 -10.35
CA ALA A 76 -8.81 -9.61 -10.91
C ALA A 76 -9.48 -10.72 -10.09
N ALA A 77 -9.78 -11.84 -10.75
CA ALA A 77 -10.43 -13.00 -10.12
C ALA A 77 -9.63 -13.57 -8.93
N LYS A 78 -8.29 -13.53 -9.00
CA LYS A 78 -7.40 -14.04 -7.93
C LYS A 78 -7.55 -13.35 -6.57
N VAL A 79 -8.22 -12.18 -6.49
CA VAL A 79 -8.48 -11.47 -5.23
C VAL A 79 -9.64 -12.09 -4.44
N LEU A 80 -10.39 -13.04 -5.00
CA LEU A 80 -11.56 -13.61 -4.37
C LEU A 80 -11.28 -14.16 -2.96
N SER A 81 -10.16 -14.84 -2.77
CA SER A 81 -9.80 -15.41 -1.46
C SER A 81 -9.67 -14.34 -0.35
N ARG A 82 -9.16 -13.15 -0.70
CA ARG A 82 -9.08 -12.01 0.24
C ARG A 82 -10.45 -11.44 0.56
N VAL A 83 -11.31 -11.31 -0.45
CA VAL A 83 -12.72 -10.89 -0.24
C VAL A 83 -13.45 -11.89 0.64
N GLN A 84 -13.29 -13.19 0.41
CA GLN A 84 -13.85 -14.24 1.26
C GLN A 84 -13.35 -14.18 2.71
N ALA A 85 -12.06 -13.88 2.91
CA ALA A 85 -11.49 -13.73 4.26
C ALA A 85 -12.18 -12.58 5.03
N ILE A 86 -12.36 -11.42 4.39
CA ILE A 86 -13.05 -10.27 4.98
C ILE A 86 -14.55 -10.56 5.21
N GLN A 87 -15.21 -11.26 4.31
CA GLN A 87 -16.61 -11.69 4.50
C GLN A 87 -16.75 -12.57 5.74
N ARG A 88 -15.84 -13.57 5.90
CA ARG A 88 -15.85 -14.45 7.10
C ARG A 88 -15.57 -13.64 8.37
N LEU A 89 -14.61 -12.73 8.35
CA LEU A 89 -14.29 -11.89 9.50
C LEU A 89 -15.48 -11.02 9.94
N GLY A 90 -16.27 -10.52 8.97
CA GLY A 90 -17.50 -9.77 9.23
C GLY A 90 -18.72 -10.65 9.50
N SER A 91 -18.60 -11.98 9.48
CA SER A 91 -19.73 -12.92 9.55
C SER A 91 -20.78 -12.69 8.46
N PHE A 92 -20.34 -12.26 7.28
CA PHE A 92 -21.18 -12.01 6.11
C PHE A 92 -21.27 -13.24 5.19
N PRO A 93 -22.28 -13.32 4.31
CA PRO A 93 -22.35 -14.34 3.27
C PRO A 93 -21.08 -14.33 2.41
N VAL A 94 -20.56 -15.53 2.12
CA VAL A 94 -19.30 -15.72 1.38
C VAL A 94 -19.60 -15.95 -0.10
N GLN A 95 -19.03 -15.14 -0.96
CA GLN A 95 -19.07 -15.32 -2.41
C GLN A 95 -18.23 -16.54 -2.79
N THR A 96 -18.82 -17.53 -3.47
CA THR A 96 -18.15 -18.80 -3.79
C THR A 96 -17.32 -18.75 -5.07
N GLU A 97 -17.71 -17.93 -6.02
CA GLU A 97 -17.06 -17.84 -7.34
C GLU A 97 -16.72 -16.42 -7.71
N ALA A 98 -15.58 -16.26 -8.40
CA ALA A 98 -15.19 -14.99 -8.98
C ALA A 98 -15.96 -14.75 -10.27
N GLY A 99 -16.95 -13.88 -10.24
CA GLY A 99 -17.78 -13.56 -11.38
C GLY A 99 -18.30 -12.12 -11.33
N SER A 100 -19.07 -11.75 -12.33
CA SER A 100 -19.80 -10.48 -12.32
C SER A 100 -20.82 -10.49 -11.18
N ALA A 101 -20.90 -9.39 -10.44
CA ALA A 101 -21.90 -9.21 -9.42
C ALA A 101 -23.31 -9.20 -10.06
N THR A 102 -24.08 -10.26 -9.86
CA THR A 102 -25.43 -10.43 -10.41
C THR A 102 -26.49 -9.90 -9.47
N GLY A 103 -27.71 -9.70 -9.98
CA GLY A 103 -28.82 -9.18 -9.17
C GLY A 103 -29.13 -9.96 -7.90
N ALA A 104 -28.90 -11.29 -7.87
CA ALA A 104 -29.06 -12.11 -6.67
C ALA A 104 -27.99 -11.82 -5.61
N LEU A 105 -26.71 -11.77 -6.02
CA LEU A 105 -25.58 -11.43 -5.12
C LEU A 105 -25.69 -9.99 -4.60
N LEU A 106 -26.07 -9.05 -5.46
CA LEU A 106 -26.26 -7.64 -5.07
C LEU A 106 -27.34 -7.46 -4.00
N LYS A 107 -28.31 -8.35 -3.90
CA LYS A 107 -29.35 -8.31 -2.86
C LYS A 107 -28.92 -8.91 -1.53
N THR A 108 -27.96 -9.82 -1.52
CA THR A 108 -27.68 -10.67 -0.35
C THR A 108 -26.30 -10.46 0.27
N HIS A 109 -25.34 -9.88 -0.47
CA HIS A 109 -23.96 -9.76 -0.02
C HIS A 109 -23.55 -8.29 0.18
N PRO A 110 -23.15 -7.91 1.40
CA PRO A 110 -22.68 -6.53 1.67
C PRO A 110 -21.28 -6.27 1.12
N ILE A 111 -20.46 -7.32 0.94
CA ILE A 111 -19.13 -7.23 0.32
C ILE A 111 -19.09 -8.20 -0.86
N LEU A 112 -18.60 -7.76 -2.02
CA LEU A 112 -18.53 -8.54 -3.25
C LEU A 112 -17.24 -8.28 -4.01
N LEU A 113 -16.79 -9.27 -4.77
CA LEU A 113 -15.86 -9.11 -5.89
C LEU A 113 -16.64 -9.09 -7.22
N HIS A 114 -16.47 -8.02 -8.00
CA HIS A 114 -16.80 -7.98 -9.42
C HIS A 114 -15.51 -8.23 -10.20
N SER A 115 -15.38 -9.41 -10.77
CA SER A 115 -14.14 -9.83 -11.43
C SER A 115 -14.01 -9.25 -12.83
N LEU A 116 -12.85 -8.67 -13.13
CA LEU A 116 -12.45 -8.27 -14.48
C LEU A 116 -11.80 -9.44 -15.27
N GLY A 117 -11.82 -10.64 -14.69
CA GLY A 117 -11.11 -11.82 -15.22
C GLY A 117 -9.64 -11.85 -14.81
N GLU A 118 -8.83 -12.53 -15.62
CA GLU A 118 -7.39 -12.59 -15.49
C GLU A 118 -6.74 -11.79 -16.62
N SER A 119 -5.75 -10.97 -16.28
CA SER A 119 -4.99 -10.19 -17.25
C SER A 119 -3.66 -9.73 -16.64
N PRO A 120 -2.58 -9.66 -17.42
CA PRO A 120 -1.32 -9.06 -16.98
C PRO A 120 -1.45 -7.60 -16.53
N VAL A 121 -2.43 -6.88 -17.07
CA VAL A 121 -2.71 -5.46 -16.73
C VAL A 121 -3.20 -5.31 -15.28
N LEU A 122 -3.76 -6.36 -14.70
CA LEU A 122 -4.40 -6.34 -13.39
C LEU A 122 -3.45 -6.61 -12.22
N THR A 123 -2.16 -6.88 -12.47
CA THR A 123 -1.18 -7.18 -11.42
C THR A 123 0.25 -6.98 -11.89
N TYR A 124 1.07 -6.39 -11.04
CA TYR A 124 2.50 -6.22 -11.30
C TYR A 124 3.30 -7.51 -11.08
N LEU A 125 2.76 -8.43 -10.29
CA LEU A 125 3.44 -9.67 -9.96
C LEU A 125 3.69 -10.54 -11.19
N ASN A 126 2.79 -10.54 -12.17
CA ASN A 126 2.98 -11.30 -13.42
C ASN A 126 4.24 -10.86 -14.17
N PHE A 127 4.54 -9.55 -14.22
CA PHE A 127 5.76 -9.04 -14.84
C PHE A 127 7.01 -9.55 -14.12
N VAL A 128 6.98 -9.54 -12.77
CA VAL A 128 8.10 -10.03 -11.95
C VAL A 128 8.39 -11.51 -12.20
N GLU A 129 7.34 -12.32 -12.37
CA GLU A 129 7.48 -13.78 -12.59
C GLU A 129 7.85 -14.12 -14.03
N GLU A 130 7.39 -13.35 -14.99
CA GLU A 130 7.65 -13.56 -16.41
C GLU A 130 9.02 -12.99 -16.86
N TYR A 131 9.43 -11.85 -16.27
CA TYR A 131 10.66 -11.14 -16.66
C TYR A 131 11.52 -10.76 -15.44
N PRO A 132 11.98 -11.74 -14.64
CA PRO A 132 12.67 -11.46 -13.38
C PRO A 132 13.96 -10.65 -13.57
N GLU A 133 14.76 -10.92 -14.58
CA GLU A 133 16.01 -10.17 -14.84
C GLU A 133 15.71 -8.69 -15.16
N ARG A 134 14.69 -8.43 -16.00
CA ARG A 134 14.27 -7.07 -16.34
C ARG A 134 13.71 -6.35 -15.11
N PHE A 135 12.94 -7.04 -14.29
CA PHE A 135 12.45 -6.46 -13.03
C PHE A 135 13.63 -6.05 -12.15
N HIS A 136 14.62 -6.91 -11.96
CA HIS A 136 15.78 -6.58 -11.12
C HIS A 136 16.61 -5.45 -11.73
N GLU A 137 16.84 -5.46 -13.05
CA GLU A 137 17.56 -4.40 -13.74
C GLU A 137 16.84 -3.04 -13.66
N HIS A 138 15.52 -3.00 -13.75
CA HIS A 138 14.75 -1.77 -13.85
C HIS A 138 14.12 -1.31 -12.53
N CYS A 139 13.85 -2.21 -11.59
CA CYS A 139 13.30 -1.87 -10.27
C CYS A 139 14.38 -1.56 -9.24
N CYS A 140 15.32 -2.48 -9.05
CA CYS A 140 16.31 -2.39 -7.96
C CYS A 140 17.38 -1.35 -8.30
N ARG A 141 16.99 -0.10 -8.28
CA ARG A 141 17.82 1.05 -8.65
C ARG A 141 18.10 1.96 -7.47
N LYS A 142 19.21 2.68 -7.53
CA LYS A 142 19.58 3.66 -6.51
C LYS A 142 18.56 4.78 -6.39
N PRO A 143 18.39 5.34 -5.19
CA PRO A 143 17.53 6.49 -4.99
C PRO A 143 17.85 7.62 -5.99
N GLY A 144 16.81 8.16 -6.63
CA GLY A 144 16.94 9.23 -7.61
C GLY A 144 17.33 8.81 -9.03
N ASP A 145 17.45 7.52 -9.33
CA ASP A 145 17.64 7.06 -10.71
C ASP A 145 16.33 7.12 -11.51
N VAL A 146 16.02 8.32 -12.03
CA VAL A 146 14.81 8.56 -12.83
C VAL A 146 14.74 7.66 -14.05
N MET A 147 15.87 7.40 -14.72
CA MET A 147 15.87 6.60 -15.94
C MET A 147 15.55 5.13 -15.64
N GLY A 148 15.99 4.60 -14.50
CA GLY A 148 15.66 3.24 -14.09
C GLY A 148 14.17 3.07 -13.81
N TRP A 149 13.60 3.91 -12.96
CA TRP A 149 12.20 3.74 -12.59
C TRP A 149 11.21 4.14 -13.71
N THR A 150 11.56 5.04 -14.63
CA THR A 150 10.73 5.28 -15.82
C THR A 150 10.69 4.06 -16.73
N LYS A 151 11.81 3.33 -16.89
CA LYS A 151 11.82 2.06 -17.63
C LYS A 151 10.92 1.02 -16.95
N LEU A 152 11.02 0.85 -15.63
CA LEU A 152 10.12 -0.03 -14.91
C LEU A 152 8.66 0.31 -15.21
N TYR A 153 8.31 1.58 -15.13
CA TYR A 153 6.93 2.00 -15.37
C TYR A 153 6.47 1.68 -16.79
N THR A 154 7.35 1.82 -17.78
CA THR A 154 7.04 1.44 -19.17
C THR A 154 6.81 -0.06 -19.36
N GLU A 155 7.37 -0.88 -18.49
CA GLU A 155 7.18 -2.33 -18.46
C GLU A 155 5.88 -2.74 -17.74
N LEU A 156 5.59 -2.09 -16.60
CA LEU A 156 4.43 -2.42 -15.77
C LEU A 156 3.12 -1.87 -16.33
N VAL A 157 3.17 -0.74 -17.03
CA VAL A 157 1.97 -0.06 -17.54
C VAL A 157 1.99 -0.07 -19.07
N PRO A 158 1.13 -0.87 -19.72
CA PRO A 158 0.99 -0.85 -21.17
C PRO A 158 0.62 0.56 -21.67
N ASP A 159 1.26 1.00 -22.76
CA ASP A 159 1.04 2.34 -23.33
C ASP A 159 -0.28 2.45 -24.11
N SER A 160 -0.63 1.42 -24.91
CA SER A 160 -1.73 1.48 -25.87
C SER A 160 -2.18 0.12 -26.37
N THR A 161 -2.11 -0.94 -25.56
CA THR A 161 -2.50 -2.28 -25.98
C THR A 161 -4.02 -2.46 -26.03
N ASP A 162 -4.52 -3.33 -26.91
CA ASP A 162 -5.94 -3.69 -26.96
C ASP A 162 -6.42 -4.27 -25.62
N GLU A 163 -5.55 -5.02 -24.94
CA GLU A 163 -5.83 -5.58 -23.63
C GLU A 163 -6.00 -4.49 -22.57
N TYR A 164 -5.14 -3.47 -22.57
CA TYR A 164 -5.31 -2.32 -21.67
C TYR A 164 -6.64 -1.61 -21.93
N LEU A 165 -6.97 -1.36 -23.20
CA LEU A 165 -8.23 -0.73 -23.60
C LEU A 165 -9.44 -1.57 -23.16
N ARG A 166 -9.36 -2.90 -23.33
CA ARG A 166 -10.40 -3.84 -22.89
C ARG A 166 -10.65 -3.72 -21.38
N ILE A 167 -9.58 -3.73 -20.57
CA ILE A 167 -9.70 -3.61 -19.11
C ILE A 167 -10.27 -2.24 -18.71
N VAL A 168 -9.80 -1.16 -19.33
CA VAL A 168 -10.34 0.20 -19.09
C VAL A 168 -11.85 0.26 -19.34
N HIS A 169 -12.31 -0.36 -20.44
CA HIS A 169 -13.75 -0.42 -20.76
C HIS A 169 -14.52 -1.30 -19.78
N LEU A 170 -13.97 -2.44 -19.35
CA LEU A 170 -14.61 -3.28 -18.33
C LEU A 170 -14.80 -2.54 -17.00
N VAL A 171 -13.83 -1.71 -16.61
CA VAL A 171 -13.98 -0.85 -15.41
C VAL A 171 -15.11 0.15 -15.61
N ARG A 172 -15.14 0.87 -16.75
CA ARG A 172 -16.23 1.80 -17.08
C ARG A 172 -17.59 1.10 -17.03
N ASP A 173 -17.70 -0.03 -17.70
CA ASP A 173 -18.95 -0.78 -17.83
C ASP A 173 -19.41 -1.32 -16.45
N ALA A 174 -18.47 -1.73 -15.58
CA ALA A 174 -18.77 -2.10 -14.20
C ALA A 174 -19.32 -0.92 -13.39
N VAL A 175 -18.73 0.26 -13.51
CA VAL A 175 -19.24 1.48 -12.85
C VAL A 175 -20.66 1.82 -13.33
N ASP A 176 -20.88 1.76 -14.63
CA ASP A 176 -22.20 2.09 -15.21
C ASP A 176 -23.26 1.06 -14.84
N ALA A 177 -22.92 -0.24 -14.86
CA ALA A 177 -23.85 -1.31 -14.51
C ALA A 177 -24.18 -1.41 -13.01
N LEU A 178 -23.20 -1.11 -12.14
CA LEU A 178 -23.35 -1.21 -10.69
C LEU A 178 -23.92 0.08 -10.06
N ASP A 179 -23.88 1.19 -10.77
CA ASP A 179 -24.39 2.50 -10.37
C ASP A 179 -24.10 2.86 -8.90
N PRO A 180 -22.81 3.02 -8.53
CA PRO A 180 -22.41 3.28 -7.14
C PRO A 180 -22.74 4.73 -6.71
N ASP A 181 -22.98 4.92 -5.42
CA ASP A 181 -23.08 6.26 -4.82
C ASP A 181 -21.73 6.96 -4.76
N MET A 182 -20.63 6.19 -4.60
CA MET A 182 -19.25 6.70 -4.62
C MET A 182 -18.29 5.66 -5.16
N ILE A 183 -17.28 6.14 -5.85
CA ILE A 183 -16.19 5.32 -6.41
C ILE A 183 -14.91 5.63 -5.65
N ILE A 184 -14.19 4.59 -5.24
CA ILE A 184 -12.89 4.66 -4.59
C ILE A 184 -11.87 3.97 -5.49
N VAL A 185 -10.83 4.69 -5.92
CA VAL A 185 -9.87 4.22 -6.93
C VAL A 185 -8.47 4.19 -6.36
N ASP A 186 -7.78 3.08 -6.51
CA ASP A 186 -6.36 2.98 -6.21
C ASP A 186 -5.52 3.69 -7.28
N ASN A 187 -4.65 4.61 -6.86
CA ASN A 187 -3.84 5.42 -7.77
C ASN A 187 -2.69 4.66 -8.44
N PHE A 188 -2.28 3.53 -7.88
CA PHE A 188 -1.32 2.62 -8.52
C PHE A 188 -1.96 1.67 -9.54
N SER A 189 -3.21 1.91 -9.90
CA SER A 189 -3.96 1.14 -10.90
C SER A 189 -4.36 2.04 -12.09
N PRO A 190 -3.45 2.33 -13.04
CA PRO A 190 -3.70 3.27 -14.14
C PRO A 190 -4.94 2.94 -14.96
N PHE A 191 -5.22 1.66 -15.20
CA PHE A 191 -6.43 1.21 -15.90
C PHE A 191 -7.72 1.56 -15.12
N ALA A 192 -7.64 1.51 -13.79
CA ALA A 192 -8.77 1.85 -12.91
C ALA A 192 -9.06 3.35 -12.97
N VAL A 193 -8.02 4.18 -12.84
CA VAL A 193 -8.13 5.63 -12.96
C VAL A 193 -8.67 6.03 -14.33
N ASP A 194 -8.14 5.47 -15.43
CA ASP A 194 -8.61 5.78 -16.78
C ASP A 194 -10.06 5.32 -16.99
N GLY A 195 -10.43 4.11 -16.54
CA GLY A 195 -11.79 3.57 -16.67
C GLY A 195 -12.83 4.39 -15.91
N VAL A 196 -12.51 4.78 -14.67
CA VAL A 196 -13.41 5.64 -13.86
C VAL A 196 -13.54 7.04 -14.47
N ARG A 197 -12.47 7.63 -14.97
CA ARG A 197 -12.51 8.94 -15.66
C ARG A 197 -13.44 8.96 -16.87
N LEU A 198 -13.59 7.83 -17.58
CA LEU A 198 -14.52 7.72 -18.73
C LEU A 198 -15.97 7.91 -18.30
N THR A 199 -16.35 7.57 -17.07
CA THR A 199 -17.70 7.71 -16.56
C THR A 199 -18.07 9.14 -16.19
N LYS A 200 -17.07 10.03 -16.06
CA LYS A 200 -17.22 11.43 -15.59
C LYS A 200 -17.83 11.58 -14.20
N ARG A 201 -17.94 10.50 -13.44
CA ARG A 201 -18.43 10.51 -12.06
C ARG A 201 -17.37 11.00 -11.08
N PRO A 202 -17.75 11.58 -9.94
CA PRO A 202 -16.80 11.91 -8.88
C PRO A 202 -16.21 10.63 -8.28
N PHE A 203 -14.95 10.72 -7.85
CA PHE A 203 -14.27 9.61 -7.20
C PHE A 203 -13.30 10.09 -6.11
N ILE A 204 -13.05 9.22 -5.17
CA ILE A 204 -12.01 9.36 -4.14
C ILE A 204 -10.83 8.50 -4.56
N GLU A 205 -9.63 9.05 -4.52
CA GLU A 205 -8.40 8.33 -4.81
C GLU A 205 -7.78 7.78 -3.54
N THR A 206 -7.20 6.58 -3.58
CA THR A 206 -6.39 6.02 -2.50
C THR A 206 -4.94 5.88 -2.93
N ALA A 207 -4.02 6.26 -2.04
CA ALA A 207 -2.58 6.22 -2.26
C ALA A 207 -1.89 5.39 -1.17
N PRO A 208 -1.62 4.10 -1.41
CA PRO A 208 -1.04 3.20 -0.43
C PRO A 208 0.48 3.33 -0.25
N GLY A 209 1.17 3.99 -1.18
CA GLY A 209 2.61 4.24 -1.15
C GLY A 209 3.02 5.41 -0.26
N SER A 210 4.16 6.01 -0.56
CA SER A 210 4.64 7.20 0.14
C SER A 210 3.75 8.41 -0.12
N ALA A 211 3.33 9.10 0.94
CA ALA A 211 2.59 10.36 0.83
C ALA A 211 3.40 11.47 0.15
N MET A 212 4.74 11.39 0.15
CA MET A 212 5.58 12.41 -0.47
C MET A 212 5.24 12.63 -1.94
N GLY A 213 4.84 11.58 -2.67
CA GLY A 213 4.40 11.67 -4.06
C GLY A 213 3.12 12.50 -4.27
N LEU A 214 2.33 12.75 -3.22
CA LEU A 214 1.11 13.55 -3.27
C LEU A 214 1.35 15.05 -3.02
N ALA A 215 2.56 15.42 -2.61
CA ALA A 215 2.90 16.80 -2.28
C ALA A 215 3.14 17.63 -3.55
N ASN A 216 2.22 18.53 -3.87
CA ASN A 216 2.25 19.34 -5.09
C ASN A 216 2.70 20.81 -4.87
N ARG A 217 3.01 21.18 -3.61
CA ARG A 217 3.45 22.54 -3.22
C ARG A 217 4.81 22.53 -2.53
N VAL A 218 5.68 21.59 -2.89
CA VAL A 218 7.06 21.52 -2.39
C VAL A 218 7.90 22.65 -2.98
N ASN A 219 8.71 23.30 -2.16
CA ASN A 219 9.68 24.26 -2.65
C ASN A 219 10.95 23.52 -3.13
N PRO A 220 11.18 23.39 -4.46
CA PRO A 220 12.29 22.60 -5.00
C PRO A 220 13.67 23.22 -4.76
N PHE A 221 13.73 24.46 -4.29
CA PHE A 221 14.99 25.14 -3.93
C PHE A 221 15.40 24.89 -2.47
N LYS A 222 14.50 24.33 -1.65
CA LYS A 222 14.74 24.15 -0.22
C LYS A 222 14.66 22.69 0.24
N GLN A 223 13.89 21.87 -0.47
CA GLN A 223 13.61 20.50 -0.05
C GLN A 223 13.78 19.54 -1.24
N PRO A 224 14.28 18.32 -1.00
CA PRO A 224 14.27 17.27 -2.03
C PRO A 224 12.86 17.03 -2.55
N LEU A 225 12.71 16.81 -3.84
CA LEU A 225 11.45 16.33 -4.42
C LEU A 225 11.27 14.84 -4.11
N ALA A 226 10.02 14.39 -4.03
CA ALA A 226 9.70 12.97 -3.93
C ALA A 226 10.41 12.19 -5.05
N MET A 227 10.90 11.00 -4.73
CA MET A 227 11.62 10.10 -5.66
C MET A 227 12.94 10.67 -6.23
N SER A 228 13.38 11.86 -5.80
CA SER A 228 14.66 12.45 -6.26
C SER A 228 15.89 11.83 -5.61
N GLY A 229 15.72 10.95 -4.62
CA GLY A 229 16.82 10.37 -3.84
C GLY A 229 17.50 11.34 -2.89
N GLY A 230 16.84 12.44 -2.56
CA GLY A 230 17.35 13.41 -1.60
C GLY A 230 17.35 12.91 -0.18
N ARG A 231 18.15 13.54 0.69
CA ARG A 231 18.22 13.27 2.13
C ARG A 231 17.63 14.43 2.91
N SER A 232 17.09 14.15 4.10
CA SER A 232 16.48 15.19 4.95
C SER A 232 17.48 16.26 5.41
N GLU A 233 18.75 15.89 5.55
CA GLU A 233 19.84 16.76 5.98
C GLU A 233 20.44 17.57 4.83
N GLU A 234 20.06 17.27 3.60
CA GLU A 234 20.54 18.02 2.44
C GLU A 234 19.93 19.41 2.39
N GLY A 235 20.75 20.39 2.09
CA GLY A 235 20.34 21.79 1.96
C GLY A 235 21.17 22.56 0.95
N GLY A 236 20.75 23.78 0.66
CA GLY A 236 21.48 24.69 -0.21
C GLY A 236 21.62 24.21 -1.65
N LEU A 237 22.80 24.39 -2.23
CA LEU A 237 23.06 24.15 -3.65
C LEU A 237 22.90 22.67 -4.05
N SER A 238 23.16 21.71 -3.15
CA SER A 238 23.04 20.28 -3.47
C SER A 238 21.60 19.89 -3.78
N VAL A 239 20.64 20.37 -3.01
CA VAL A 239 19.20 20.16 -3.25
C VAL A 239 18.77 20.74 -4.58
N VAL A 240 19.21 21.99 -4.88
CA VAL A 240 18.87 22.66 -6.13
C VAL A 240 19.38 21.88 -7.33
N LEU A 241 20.65 21.47 -7.31
CA LEU A 241 21.27 20.73 -8.41
C LEU A 241 20.58 19.36 -8.60
N ARG A 242 20.30 18.63 -7.51
CA ARG A 242 19.60 17.36 -7.56
C ARG A 242 18.20 17.52 -8.16
N ASN A 243 17.39 18.40 -7.61
CA ASN A 243 16.03 18.63 -8.07
C ASN A 243 15.99 19.11 -9.52
N THR A 244 16.91 19.99 -9.91
CA THR A 244 17.05 20.44 -11.29
C THR A 244 17.37 19.28 -12.22
N SER A 245 18.36 18.46 -11.89
CA SER A 245 18.71 17.26 -12.67
C SER A 245 17.52 16.29 -12.75
N TYR A 246 16.81 16.08 -11.63
CA TYR A 246 15.63 15.23 -11.57
C TYR A 246 14.51 15.71 -12.49
N VAL A 247 14.15 16.99 -12.42
CA VAL A 247 13.10 17.60 -13.25
C VAL A 247 13.48 17.57 -14.74
N PHE A 248 14.74 17.85 -15.10
CA PHE A 248 15.16 17.76 -16.50
C PHE A 248 15.08 16.34 -17.06
N ARG A 249 15.45 15.32 -16.30
CA ARG A 249 15.33 13.90 -16.72
C ARG A 249 13.86 13.51 -16.89
N TRP A 250 13.00 13.98 -15.99
CA TRP A 250 11.55 13.80 -16.10
C TRP A 250 10.98 14.45 -17.35
N LEU A 251 11.32 15.71 -17.59
CA LEU A 251 10.87 16.42 -18.78
C LEU A 251 11.38 15.74 -20.06
N TYR A 252 12.62 15.29 -20.05
CA TYR A 252 13.17 14.52 -21.18
C TYR A 252 12.34 13.25 -21.42
N PHE A 253 12.07 12.45 -20.39
CA PHE A 253 11.23 11.28 -20.50
C PHE A 253 9.82 11.63 -21.00
N ALA A 254 9.18 12.60 -20.38
CA ALA A 254 7.81 12.99 -20.72
C ALA A 254 7.71 13.49 -22.17
N LEU A 255 8.71 14.21 -22.68
CA LEU A 255 8.65 14.83 -24.01
C LEU A 255 9.15 13.92 -25.14
N TYR A 256 10.16 13.11 -24.89
CA TYR A 256 10.93 12.42 -25.93
C TYR A 256 10.86 10.89 -25.86
N ASP A 257 10.45 10.30 -24.74
CA ASP A 257 10.33 8.84 -24.66
C ASP A 257 9.16 8.34 -25.51
N PRO A 258 9.39 7.35 -26.41
CA PRO A 258 8.34 6.83 -27.30
C PRO A 258 7.12 6.27 -26.56
N TRP A 259 7.31 5.62 -25.40
CA TRP A 259 6.20 5.12 -24.60
C TRP A 259 5.34 6.27 -24.06
N SER A 260 5.97 7.29 -23.49
CA SER A 260 5.27 8.46 -22.94
C SER A 260 4.46 9.19 -24.02
N ILE A 261 5.04 9.33 -25.25
CA ILE A 261 4.36 9.94 -26.39
C ILE A 261 3.15 9.10 -26.81
N ARG A 262 3.33 7.76 -27.01
CA ARG A 262 2.23 6.87 -27.43
C ARG A 262 1.12 6.85 -26.39
N ARG A 263 1.46 6.76 -25.09
CA ARG A 263 0.47 6.76 -24.01
C ARG A 263 -0.37 8.04 -24.00
N ARG A 264 0.26 9.21 -24.12
CA ARG A 264 -0.48 10.48 -24.21
C ARG A 264 -1.40 10.54 -25.43
N GLN A 265 -0.90 10.12 -26.60
CA GLN A 265 -1.71 10.06 -27.81
C GLN A 265 -2.89 9.09 -27.63
N PHE A 266 -2.65 7.90 -27.09
CA PHE A 266 -3.69 6.92 -26.82
C PHE A 266 -4.76 7.47 -25.85
N ARG A 267 -4.36 8.08 -24.72
CA ARG A 267 -5.32 8.68 -23.79
C ARG A 267 -6.12 9.81 -24.42
N LYS A 268 -5.48 10.65 -25.21
CA LYS A 268 -6.13 11.75 -25.93
C LYS A 268 -7.03 11.28 -27.05
N ASP A 269 -6.52 10.44 -27.94
CA ASP A 269 -7.17 10.14 -29.22
C ASP A 269 -8.15 8.95 -29.13
N VAL A 270 -7.85 7.96 -28.30
CA VAL A 270 -8.67 6.75 -28.11
C VAL A 270 -9.61 6.92 -26.92
N LEU A 271 -9.07 7.20 -25.73
CA LEU A 271 -9.88 7.33 -24.51
C LEU A 271 -10.58 8.69 -24.38
N ARG A 272 -10.19 9.70 -25.19
CA ARG A 272 -10.72 11.07 -25.12
C ARG A 272 -10.55 11.72 -23.74
N LEU A 273 -9.52 11.31 -23.01
CA LEU A 273 -9.13 11.89 -21.73
C LEU A 273 -8.17 13.06 -21.96
N THR A 274 -8.43 14.17 -21.29
CA THR A 274 -7.53 15.33 -21.29
C THR A 274 -6.71 15.33 -20.02
N ALA A 275 -5.40 15.55 -20.15
CA ALA A 275 -4.54 15.74 -19.00
C ALA A 275 -4.43 17.23 -18.66
N PRO A 276 -4.48 17.57 -17.38
CA PRO A 276 -4.33 18.95 -16.93
C PRO A 276 -2.88 19.45 -17.06
N SER A 277 -1.90 18.56 -17.06
CA SER A 277 -0.49 18.90 -17.28
C SER A 277 0.27 17.78 -18.00
N LEU A 278 1.45 18.11 -18.54
CA LEU A 278 2.32 17.13 -19.18
C LEU A 278 2.78 16.03 -18.21
N MET A 279 2.98 16.39 -16.94
CA MET A 279 3.44 15.45 -15.90
C MET A 279 2.35 14.46 -15.50
N ASP A 280 1.11 14.92 -15.37
CA ASP A 280 -0.03 14.09 -15.01
C ASP A 280 -0.42 13.09 -16.12
N ASP A 281 -0.04 13.37 -17.35
CA ASP A 281 -0.39 12.51 -18.50
C ASP A 281 0.69 11.47 -18.81
N ALA A 282 1.92 11.68 -18.35
CA ALA A 282 3.03 10.84 -18.76
C ALA A 282 3.04 9.49 -18.03
N ILE A 283 2.97 9.47 -16.70
CA ILE A 283 3.24 8.24 -15.94
C ILE A 283 2.35 8.09 -14.72
N MET A 284 2.19 9.17 -13.95
CA MET A 284 1.51 9.14 -12.65
C MET A 284 0.02 9.46 -12.81
N PRO A 285 -0.82 9.01 -11.89
CA PRO A 285 -2.16 9.55 -11.77
C PRO A 285 -2.08 11.06 -11.55
N PRO A 286 -3.11 11.81 -11.95
CA PRO A 286 -3.14 13.25 -11.75
C PRO A 286 -2.93 13.63 -10.29
N SER A 287 -2.16 14.70 -10.08
CA SER A 287 -1.91 15.21 -8.73
C SER A 287 -3.21 15.55 -8.00
N PRO A 288 -3.28 15.40 -6.67
CA PRO A 288 -4.47 15.73 -5.88
C PRO A 288 -4.99 17.16 -6.17
N GLY A 289 -6.30 17.27 -6.34
CA GLY A 289 -6.97 18.56 -6.59
C GLY A 289 -6.86 19.10 -8.02
N VAL A 290 -6.28 18.34 -8.96
CA VAL A 290 -6.09 18.76 -10.34
C VAL A 290 -7.24 18.34 -11.24
N LEU A 291 -7.80 17.14 -11.05
CA LEU A 291 -8.99 16.68 -11.77
C LEU A 291 -10.27 17.12 -11.05
N PRO A 292 -11.25 17.70 -11.78
CA PRO A 292 -12.54 18.08 -11.16
C PRO A 292 -13.32 16.90 -10.58
N GLN A 293 -13.14 15.70 -11.11
CA GLN A 293 -13.82 14.49 -10.63
C GLN A 293 -13.14 13.87 -9.39
N GLN A 294 -11.86 14.15 -9.16
CA GLN A 294 -11.10 13.67 -8.00
C GLN A 294 -11.39 14.60 -6.80
N ILE A 295 -12.36 14.21 -6.00
CA ILE A 295 -12.88 15.06 -4.91
C ILE A 295 -12.06 14.96 -3.63
N ALA A 296 -11.34 13.86 -3.44
CA ALA A 296 -10.44 13.63 -2.30
C ALA A 296 -9.36 12.60 -2.67
N THR A 297 -8.25 12.64 -1.93
CA THR A 297 -7.20 11.61 -1.95
C THR A 297 -6.96 11.15 -0.52
N ILE A 298 -7.08 9.84 -0.29
CA ILE A 298 -6.83 9.19 1.00
C ILE A 298 -5.44 8.57 0.95
N THR A 299 -4.56 8.96 1.87
CA THR A 299 -3.30 8.26 2.11
C THR A 299 -3.33 7.56 3.46
N PHE A 300 -2.78 6.35 3.49
CA PHE A 300 -2.69 5.53 4.70
C PHE A 300 -1.49 5.90 5.58
N ASN A 301 -0.75 6.92 5.20
CA ASN A 301 0.35 7.46 5.99
C ASN A 301 -0.18 8.32 7.16
N VAL A 302 0.67 8.56 8.13
CA VAL A 302 0.40 9.44 9.28
C VAL A 302 0.97 10.82 8.98
N ALA A 303 0.20 11.87 9.22
CA ALA A 303 0.65 13.24 8.98
C ALA A 303 1.92 13.59 9.78
N GLY A 304 2.87 14.24 9.11
CA GLY A 304 4.15 14.65 9.70
C GLY A 304 5.18 13.53 9.83
N LEU A 305 4.96 12.38 9.17
CA LEU A 305 5.95 11.31 9.08
C LEU A 305 7.09 11.64 8.10
N ASP A 306 6.75 12.33 7.02
CA ASP A 306 7.68 12.73 5.97
C ASP A 306 8.33 14.10 6.23
N ILE A 307 9.22 14.49 5.32
CA ILE A 307 10.00 15.72 5.42
C ILE A 307 9.24 17.00 5.07
N TYR A 308 8.00 16.87 4.60
CA TYR A 308 7.23 18.02 4.12
C TYR A 308 6.29 18.58 5.19
N ALA A 309 6.13 19.89 5.20
CA ALA A 309 5.11 20.53 6.01
C ALA A 309 3.70 20.22 5.47
N PRO A 310 2.65 20.21 6.32
CA PRO A 310 1.27 19.97 5.87
C PRO A 310 0.81 20.91 4.73
N SER A 311 1.38 22.11 4.63
CA SER A 311 1.09 23.08 3.56
C SER A 311 1.62 22.66 2.18
N ALA A 312 2.47 21.65 2.10
CA ALA A 312 2.96 21.10 0.84
C ALA A 312 1.90 20.25 0.12
N TYR A 313 0.89 19.82 0.85
CA TYR A 313 -0.21 18.98 0.35
C TYR A 313 -1.43 19.82 -0.02
N ASP A 314 -2.18 19.36 -1.03
CA ASP A 314 -3.47 19.93 -1.32
C ASP A 314 -4.47 19.63 -0.19
N ARG A 315 -5.48 20.49 -0.03
CA ARG A 315 -6.50 20.33 1.02
C ARG A 315 -7.41 19.11 0.80
N SER A 316 -7.41 18.55 -0.39
CA SER A 316 -8.12 17.31 -0.71
C SER A 316 -7.36 16.04 -0.29
N VAL A 317 -6.11 16.16 0.22
CA VAL A 317 -5.33 15.02 0.72
C VAL A 317 -5.61 14.79 2.20
N PHE A 318 -6.05 13.59 2.54
CA PHE A 318 -6.39 13.17 3.90
C PHE A 318 -5.47 12.06 4.38
N PHE A 319 -4.76 12.32 5.46
CA PHE A 319 -3.89 11.36 6.15
C PHE A 319 -4.73 10.58 7.17
N VAL A 320 -5.23 9.42 6.76
CA VAL A 320 -6.10 8.63 7.64
C VAL A 320 -5.32 7.70 8.58
N GLY A 321 -4.04 7.48 8.28
CA GLY A 321 -3.23 6.50 9.00
C GLY A 321 -3.50 5.06 8.54
N PRO A 322 -2.83 4.08 9.16
CA PRO A 322 -2.94 2.68 8.81
C PRO A 322 -4.36 2.13 8.94
N CYS A 323 -4.80 1.39 7.93
CA CYS A 323 -6.09 0.70 7.93
C CYS A 323 -5.86 -0.81 8.10
N PHE A 324 -6.31 -1.36 9.22
CA PHE A 324 -6.21 -2.79 9.51
C PHE A 324 -7.59 -3.39 9.76
N PRO A 325 -7.80 -4.67 9.41
CA PRO A 325 -8.99 -5.38 9.84
C PRO A 325 -9.02 -5.46 11.38
N PRO A 326 -10.21 -5.48 11.99
CA PRO A 326 -10.32 -5.78 13.41
C PRO A 326 -9.62 -7.12 13.67
N GLN A 327 -8.96 -7.24 14.83
CA GLN A 327 -8.30 -8.47 15.21
C GLN A 327 -9.27 -9.63 15.10
N ALA A 328 -8.84 -10.73 14.47
CA ALA A 328 -9.60 -11.97 14.48
C ALA A 328 -9.83 -12.37 15.95
N ARG A 329 -11.06 -12.81 16.26
CA ARG A 329 -11.34 -13.30 17.61
C ARG A 329 -10.37 -14.45 17.95
N PRO A 330 -9.97 -14.59 19.23
CA PRO A 330 -9.03 -15.64 19.65
C PRO A 330 -9.41 -17.05 19.21
N ASP A 331 -10.71 -17.28 19.00
CA ASP A 331 -11.28 -18.58 18.59
C ASP A 331 -11.02 -18.94 17.11
N ALA A 332 -10.45 -18.02 16.31
CA ALA A 332 -10.17 -18.20 14.89
C ALA A 332 -8.67 -18.45 14.59
N GLN A 333 -7.86 -18.81 15.61
CA GLN A 333 -6.44 -19.14 15.44
C GLN A 333 -6.28 -20.31 14.46
N GLN A 334 -5.49 -20.09 13.41
CA GLN A 334 -5.09 -21.15 12.50
C GLN A 334 -3.94 -21.96 13.13
N PRO A 335 -3.92 -23.30 13.03
CA PRO A 335 -2.88 -24.15 13.64
C PRO A 335 -1.44 -23.77 13.24
N ALA A 336 -1.26 -23.15 12.06
CA ALA A 336 0.04 -22.71 11.60
C ALA A 336 0.58 -21.45 12.31
N ASP A 337 -0.30 -20.68 12.99
CA ASP A 337 0.12 -19.53 13.81
C ASP A 337 0.80 -20.00 15.10
N ASP A 338 0.35 -21.12 15.65
CA ASP A 338 0.83 -21.64 16.94
C ASP A 338 2.32 -21.99 16.89
N ASP A 339 2.83 -22.51 15.77
CA ASP A 339 4.24 -22.92 15.64
C ASP A 339 5.21 -21.70 15.59
N VAL A 340 4.84 -20.63 14.90
CA VAL A 340 5.66 -19.41 14.84
C VAL A 340 5.65 -18.70 16.18
N ILE A 341 4.49 -18.56 16.79
CA ILE A 341 4.33 -17.89 18.09
C ILE A 341 4.97 -18.72 19.18
N ALA A 342 4.78 -20.05 19.21
CA ALA A 342 5.47 -20.93 20.17
C ALA A 342 7.01 -20.82 20.08
N TRP A 343 7.56 -20.68 18.85
CA TRP A 343 8.98 -20.41 18.69
C TRP A 343 9.37 -19.03 19.25
N MET A 344 8.58 -17.99 19.01
CA MET A 344 8.84 -16.65 19.56
C MET A 344 8.73 -16.64 21.08
N ASP A 345 7.77 -17.36 21.69
CA ASP A 345 7.63 -17.55 23.13
C ASP A 345 8.89 -18.18 23.72
N LYS A 346 9.40 -19.22 23.08
CA LYS A 346 10.66 -19.85 23.47
C LYS A 346 11.83 -18.86 23.41
N MET A 347 11.97 -18.09 22.33
CA MET A 347 13.00 -17.07 22.21
C MET A 347 12.89 -16.01 23.31
N HIS A 348 11.65 -15.59 23.60
CA HIS A 348 11.39 -14.64 24.69
C HIS A 348 11.80 -15.20 26.07
N ALA A 349 11.42 -16.43 26.35
CA ALA A 349 11.78 -17.12 27.61
C ALA A 349 13.29 -17.29 27.79
N GLU A 350 14.04 -17.45 26.68
CA GLU A 350 15.50 -17.50 26.67
C GLU A 350 16.17 -16.10 26.73
N GLY A 351 15.38 -15.02 26.82
CA GLY A 351 15.88 -13.63 26.82
C GLY A 351 16.41 -13.16 25.48
N ARG A 352 16.08 -13.84 24.38
CA ARG A 352 16.53 -13.50 23.03
C ARG A 352 15.68 -12.41 22.39
N ARG A 353 16.26 -11.70 21.45
CA ARG A 353 15.64 -10.62 20.69
C ARG A 353 15.45 -11.06 19.24
N VAL A 354 14.21 -11.00 18.76
CA VAL A 354 13.86 -11.42 17.39
C VAL A 354 13.95 -10.23 16.44
N VAL A 355 14.69 -10.39 15.36
CA VAL A 355 14.61 -9.51 14.18
C VAL A 355 13.78 -10.22 13.13
N CYS A 356 12.64 -9.62 12.75
CA CYS A 356 11.81 -10.14 11.67
C CYS A 356 12.22 -9.50 10.34
N ILE A 357 12.51 -10.33 9.33
CA ILE A 357 12.94 -9.90 8.00
C ILE A 357 11.86 -10.24 6.98
N ASN A 358 11.25 -9.23 6.36
CA ASN A 358 10.20 -9.39 5.36
C ASN A 358 10.36 -8.37 4.23
N MET A 359 10.94 -8.80 3.11
CA MET A 359 11.14 -7.95 1.93
C MET A 359 9.89 -7.81 1.04
N GLY A 360 8.70 -8.09 1.59
CA GLY A 360 7.43 -7.94 0.89
C GLY A 360 7.05 -9.14 0.03
N THR A 361 6.15 -8.92 -0.92
CA THR A 361 5.60 -9.97 -1.81
C THR A 361 6.09 -9.86 -3.25
N ILE A 362 6.63 -8.71 -3.66
CA ILE A 362 7.11 -8.49 -5.03
C ILE A 362 8.62 -8.76 -5.12
N TYR A 363 9.38 -8.38 -4.08
CA TYR A 363 10.83 -8.59 -4.05
C TYR A 363 11.18 -10.08 -4.03
N TYR A 364 12.24 -10.44 -4.75
CA TYR A 364 12.89 -11.75 -4.71
C TYR A 364 14.40 -11.57 -4.60
N TYR A 365 15.05 -12.50 -3.86
CA TYR A 365 16.49 -12.44 -3.64
C TYR A 365 17.24 -12.93 -4.87
N GLN A 366 18.21 -12.14 -5.32
CA GLN A 366 19.27 -12.65 -6.17
C GLN A 366 20.21 -13.54 -5.34
N PRO A 367 20.94 -14.50 -5.95
CA PRO A 367 21.89 -15.35 -5.23
C PRO A 367 22.90 -14.57 -4.39
N GLN A 368 23.37 -13.44 -4.90
CA GLN A 368 24.32 -12.56 -4.18
C GLN A 368 23.66 -11.88 -2.98
N ASP A 369 22.45 -11.34 -3.13
CA ASP A 369 21.72 -10.68 -2.03
C ASP A 369 21.42 -11.67 -0.90
N TYR A 370 21.05 -12.91 -1.28
CA TYR A 370 20.85 -13.99 -0.32
C TYR A 370 22.14 -14.31 0.44
N ALA A 371 23.27 -14.47 -0.27
CA ALA A 371 24.57 -14.75 0.34
C ALA A 371 25.01 -13.62 1.28
N HIS A 372 24.85 -12.37 0.87
CA HIS A 372 25.15 -11.19 1.69
C HIS A 372 24.27 -11.14 2.94
N MET A 373 22.97 -11.45 2.82
CA MET A 373 22.10 -11.57 3.99
C MET A 373 22.58 -12.65 4.96
N VAL A 374 22.86 -13.86 4.48
CA VAL A 374 23.36 -14.94 5.34
C VAL A 374 24.65 -14.51 6.07
N GLN A 375 25.56 -13.85 5.37
CA GLN A 375 26.79 -13.29 5.95
C GLN A 375 26.48 -12.26 7.04
N ALA A 376 25.57 -11.32 6.77
CA ALA A 376 25.16 -10.31 7.74
C ALA A 376 24.57 -10.93 9.01
N LEU A 377 23.67 -11.92 8.86
CA LEU A 377 23.06 -12.61 10.00
C LEU A 377 24.11 -13.34 10.86
N HIS A 378 25.12 -13.92 10.21
CA HIS A 378 26.23 -14.55 10.90
C HIS A 378 27.05 -13.52 11.71
N MET A 379 27.46 -12.42 11.08
CA MET A 379 28.19 -11.33 11.73
C MET A 379 27.44 -10.74 12.93
N ILE A 380 26.12 -10.58 12.83
CA ILE A 380 25.28 -10.08 13.93
C ILE A 380 25.29 -11.07 15.09
N HIS A 381 25.08 -12.36 14.81
CA HIS A 381 25.02 -13.39 15.85
C HIS A 381 26.36 -13.59 16.55
N GLU A 382 27.49 -13.48 15.83
CA GLU A 382 28.82 -13.51 16.42
C GLU A 382 29.05 -12.36 17.42
N GLN A 383 28.57 -11.16 17.09
CA GLN A 383 28.71 -9.98 17.95
C GLN A 383 27.69 -9.95 19.10
N ASN A 384 26.48 -10.46 18.85
CA ASN A 384 25.42 -10.54 19.86
C ASN A 384 24.62 -11.85 19.73
N PRO A 385 25.01 -12.91 20.44
CA PRO A 385 24.35 -14.21 20.38
C PRO A 385 22.88 -14.21 20.85
N ASN A 386 22.42 -13.16 21.50
CA ASN A 386 21.01 -13.03 21.91
C ASN A 386 20.09 -12.60 20.77
N VAL A 387 20.64 -12.23 19.60
CA VAL A 387 19.85 -11.89 18.41
C VAL A 387 19.57 -13.13 17.59
N VAL A 388 18.29 -13.32 17.29
CA VAL A 388 17.80 -14.42 16.42
C VAL A 388 16.89 -13.85 15.34
N PHE A 389 16.70 -14.61 14.27
CA PHE A 389 16.07 -14.08 13.07
C PHE A 389 14.85 -14.93 12.68
N LEU A 390 13.74 -14.23 12.40
CA LEU A 390 12.57 -14.76 11.70
C LEU A 390 12.61 -14.21 10.28
N TRP A 391 12.98 -15.04 9.32
CA TRP A 391 13.20 -14.59 7.94
C TRP A 391 12.17 -15.15 6.98
N LYS A 392 11.28 -14.28 6.48
CA LYS A 392 10.33 -14.64 5.43
C LYS A 392 10.97 -14.50 4.06
N ILE A 393 11.02 -15.58 3.31
CA ILE A 393 11.38 -15.61 1.90
C ILE A 393 10.26 -16.29 1.13
N ALA A 394 9.50 -15.51 0.36
CA ALA A 394 8.40 -16.04 -0.44
C ALA A 394 8.93 -17.11 -1.42
N GLN A 395 8.22 -18.24 -1.49
CA GLN A 395 8.56 -19.29 -2.44
C GLN A 395 8.31 -18.82 -3.87
N ARG A 396 9.30 -18.98 -4.73
CA ARG A 396 9.25 -18.60 -6.14
C ARG A 396 9.79 -19.73 -7.00
N PRO A 397 9.38 -19.83 -8.29
CA PRO A 397 10.01 -20.73 -9.24
C PRO A 397 11.52 -20.47 -9.33
N LYS A 398 12.33 -21.52 -9.55
CA LYS A 398 13.81 -21.39 -9.60
C LYS A 398 14.31 -20.43 -10.69
N HIS A 399 13.57 -20.25 -11.78
CA HIS A 399 13.94 -19.27 -12.81
C HIS A 399 13.74 -17.81 -12.37
N VAL A 400 12.91 -17.57 -11.36
CA VAL A 400 12.68 -16.24 -10.77
C VAL A 400 13.64 -16.00 -9.60
N GLN A 401 13.81 -17.00 -8.73
CA GLN A 401 14.61 -16.88 -7.52
C GLN A 401 15.49 -18.12 -7.35
N ASN A 402 16.74 -18.01 -7.82
CA ASN A 402 17.72 -19.11 -7.79
C ASN A 402 18.51 -19.09 -6.47
N ILE A 403 17.83 -19.37 -5.37
CA ILE A 403 18.43 -19.56 -4.05
C ILE A 403 18.02 -20.93 -3.50
N PRO A 404 18.71 -21.45 -2.46
CA PRO A 404 18.30 -22.70 -1.82
C PRO A 404 16.84 -22.62 -1.34
N SER A 405 16.07 -23.70 -1.49
CA SER A 405 14.74 -23.82 -0.89
C SER A 405 14.83 -23.79 0.65
N GLU A 406 13.69 -23.76 1.33
CA GLU A 406 13.64 -23.79 2.80
C GLU A 406 14.28 -25.08 3.35
N GLU A 407 14.05 -26.20 2.67
CA GLU A 407 14.59 -27.52 3.03
C GLU A 407 16.06 -27.69 2.66
N GLU A 408 16.51 -27.10 1.54
CA GLU A 408 17.90 -27.14 1.07
C GLU A 408 18.82 -26.19 1.85
N ALA A 409 18.26 -25.15 2.48
CA ALA A 409 19.03 -24.13 3.17
C ALA A 409 19.53 -24.63 4.52
N ALA A 410 20.82 -24.99 4.59
CA ALA A 410 21.49 -25.28 5.86
C ALA A 410 21.74 -23.98 6.65
N LEU A 411 20.67 -23.34 7.13
CA LEU A 411 20.76 -22.14 7.94
C LEU A 411 21.08 -22.49 9.41
N PRO A 412 21.83 -21.63 10.12
CA PRO A 412 22.12 -21.82 11.53
C PRO A 412 20.87 -21.82 12.40
N PRO A 413 20.89 -22.47 13.59
CA PRO A 413 19.72 -22.59 14.47
C PRO A 413 19.13 -21.25 14.95
N TYR A 414 19.90 -20.17 14.89
CA TYR A 414 19.44 -18.82 15.23
C TYR A 414 18.67 -18.14 14.09
N VAL A 415 18.52 -18.77 12.93
CA VAL A 415 17.74 -18.27 11.79
C VAL A 415 16.58 -19.23 11.54
N ARG A 416 15.36 -18.75 11.78
CA ARG A 416 14.12 -19.44 11.38
C ARG A 416 13.64 -18.85 10.06
N ARG A 417 13.80 -19.59 8.97
CA ARG A 417 13.27 -19.23 7.65
C ARG A 417 11.87 -19.79 7.45
N LEU A 418 10.99 -18.99 6.83
CA LEU A 418 9.64 -19.39 6.45
C LEU A 418 9.33 -18.87 5.06
N SER A 419 8.57 -19.64 4.30
CA SER A 419 8.02 -19.15 3.01
C SER A 419 6.88 -18.15 3.19
N TRP A 420 6.13 -18.27 4.28
CA TRP A 420 5.04 -17.39 4.65
C TRP A 420 4.92 -17.26 6.18
N ILE A 421 4.57 -16.06 6.65
CA ILE A 421 4.21 -15.82 8.06
C ILE A 421 2.69 -15.76 8.14
N PRO A 422 2.03 -16.72 8.84
CA PRO A 422 0.57 -16.83 8.85
C PRO A 422 -0.12 -15.59 9.42
N SER A 423 0.36 -15.07 10.55
CA SER A 423 -0.14 -13.85 11.19
C SER A 423 0.98 -12.87 11.48
N MET A 424 1.14 -11.87 10.60
CA MET A 424 2.08 -10.78 10.85
C MET A 424 1.68 -9.96 12.08
N THR A 425 0.38 -9.81 12.32
CA THR A 425 -0.16 -9.13 13.52
C THR A 425 0.34 -9.79 14.81
N ALA A 426 0.24 -11.11 14.92
CA ALA A 426 0.70 -11.84 16.11
C ALA A 426 2.22 -11.69 16.31
N VAL A 427 3.01 -11.70 15.22
CA VAL A 427 4.45 -11.43 15.27
C VAL A 427 4.73 -10.01 15.74
N MET A 428 4.00 -9.00 15.22
CA MET A 428 4.18 -7.59 15.58
C MET A 428 3.80 -7.28 17.04
N GLU A 429 2.86 -8.01 17.60
CA GLU A 429 2.44 -7.87 19.02
C GLU A 429 3.37 -8.60 19.99
N HIS A 430 4.22 -9.50 19.49
CA HIS A 430 5.00 -10.37 20.34
C HIS A 430 6.14 -9.62 21.03
N PRO A 431 6.33 -9.78 22.38
CA PRO A 431 7.35 -9.04 23.14
C PRO A 431 8.79 -9.37 22.77
N ALA A 432 9.06 -10.53 22.17
CA ALA A 432 10.39 -10.88 21.67
C ALA A 432 10.80 -10.07 20.43
N LEU A 433 9.84 -9.50 19.66
CA LEU A 433 10.15 -8.73 18.46
C LEU A 433 10.84 -7.41 18.83
N ALA A 434 12.06 -7.26 18.35
CA ALA A 434 12.87 -6.07 18.60
C ALA A 434 12.87 -5.10 17.43
N VAL A 435 13.01 -5.62 16.21
CA VAL A 435 13.18 -4.85 14.99
C VAL A 435 12.49 -5.55 13.81
N MET A 436 11.91 -4.76 12.94
CA MET A 436 11.43 -5.21 11.62
C MET A 436 12.36 -4.70 10.54
N MET A 437 12.91 -5.60 9.72
CA MET A 437 13.65 -5.27 8.51
C MET A 437 12.77 -5.48 7.28
N HIS A 438 12.70 -4.48 6.39
CA HIS A 438 11.87 -4.56 5.19
C HIS A 438 12.37 -3.68 4.03
N HIS A 439 11.74 -3.85 2.85
CA HIS A 439 12.12 -3.18 1.60
C HIS A 439 11.58 -1.74 1.44
N GLY A 440 10.92 -1.18 2.44
CA GLY A 440 10.29 0.14 2.34
C GLY A 440 8.88 0.13 1.73
N GLY A 441 8.15 -0.99 1.76
CA GLY A 441 6.75 -1.01 1.34
C GLY A 441 5.84 -0.25 2.31
N GLY A 442 4.84 0.48 1.78
CA GLY A 442 3.92 1.31 2.58
C GLY A 442 3.18 0.54 3.68
N ASN A 443 2.74 -0.70 3.39
CA ASN A 443 2.07 -1.52 4.40
C ASN A 443 3.03 -1.89 5.55
N SER A 444 4.26 -2.28 5.25
CA SER A 444 5.26 -2.62 6.29
C SER A 444 5.61 -1.43 7.17
N LEU A 445 5.79 -0.24 6.57
CA LEU A 445 5.95 1.00 7.33
C LEU A 445 4.77 1.21 8.29
N ASN A 446 3.55 1.14 7.77
CA ASN A 446 2.33 1.40 8.51
C ASN A 446 2.08 0.37 9.62
N GLU A 447 2.36 -0.91 9.37
CA GLU A 447 2.32 -1.97 10.37
C GLU A 447 3.29 -1.68 11.51
N CYS A 448 4.55 -1.39 11.20
CA CYS A 448 5.55 -1.09 12.22
C CYS A 448 5.19 0.15 13.06
N LEU A 449 4.66 1.21 12.44
CA LEU A 449 4.19 2.39 13.16
C LEU A 449 3.02 2.06 14.09
N ALA A 450 2.05 1.27 13.63
CA ALA A 450 0.87 0.91 14.40
C ALA A 450 1.20 0.07 15.63
N TYR A 451 2.22 -0.79 15.53
CA TYR A 451 2.66 -1.63 16.65
C TYR A 451 3.82 -1.03 17.46
N GLY A 452 4.42 0.07 17.02
CA GLY A 452 5.51 0.75 17.70
C GLY A 452 6.82 -0.04 17.63
N ILE A 453 7.13 -0.60 16.46
CA ILE A 453 8.31 -1.43 16.21
C ILE A 453 9.39 -0.60 15.50
N PRO A 454 10.63 -0.56 16.00
CA PRO A 454 11.76 0.02 15.30
C PRO A 454 12.01 -0.67 13.95
N GLN A 455 12.43 0.10 12.93
CA GLN A 455 12.49 -0.38 11.55
C GLN A 455 13.90 -0.26 10.97
N PHE A 456 14.30 -1.27 10.18
CA PHE A 456 15.44 -1.15 9.28
C PHE A 456 14.97 -1.32 7.83
N CYS A 457 15.29 -0.35 7.00
CA CYS A 457 14.87 -0.33 5.60
C CYS A 457 16.05 -0.49 4.65
N ILE A 458 15.98 -1.49 3.76
CA ILE A 458 16.78 -1.57 2.53
C ILE A 458 15.81 -1.36 1.38
N SER A 459 15.62 -0.10 1.01
CA SER A 459 14.64 0.28 -0.01
C SER A 459 15.08 -0.19 -1.40
N GLN A 460 14.12 -0.68 -2.21
CA GLN A 460 14.41 -1.36 -3.46
C GLN A 460 14.05 -0.54 -4.70
N TRP A 461 12.94 0.20 -4.67
CA TRP A 461 12.45 0.95 -5.82
C TRP A 461 11.67 2.21 -5.41
N VAL A 462 11.54 3.09 -6.37
CA VAL A 462 10.66 4.29 -6.47
C VAL A 462 10.23 4.90 -5.14
N ASP A 463 9.00 4.63 -4.72
CA ASP A 463 8.39 5.15 -3.49
C ASP A 463 8.96 4.52 -2.22
N THR A 464 9.57 3.34 -2.33
CA THR A 464 10.21 2.69 -1.18
C THR A 464 11.44 3.47 -0.69
N HIS A 465 12.10 4.24 -1.57
CA HIS A 465 13.19 5.14 -1.18
C HIS A 465 12.67 6.33 -0.37
N ASP A 466 11.54 6.90 -0.75
CA ASP A 466 10.88 7.94 0.03
C ASP A 466 10.44 7.43 1.40
N ILE A 467 9.97 6.17 1.48
CA ILE A 467 9.64 5.52 2.74
C ILE A 467 10.89 5.32 3.61
N GLY A 468 12.01 4.90 3.03
CA GLY A 468 13.30 4.86 3.73
C GLY A 468 13.69 6.22 4.30
N LEU A 469 13.51 7.29 3.52
CA LEU A 469 13.71 8.67 3.97
C LEU A 469 12.77 9.03 5.14
N CYS A 470 11.50 8.68 5.08
CA CYS A 470 10.53 8.91 6.15
C CYS A 470 10.93 8.18 7.45
N ILE A 471 11.37 6.92 7.37
CA ILE A 471 11.84 6.12 8.51
C ILE A 471 13.01 6.82 9.20
N ARG A 472 14.01 7.25 8.43
CA ARG A 472 15.19 7.98 8.94
C ARG A 472 14.80 9.34 9.52
N HIS A 473 14.02 10.12 8.80
CA HIS A 473 13.58 11.47 9.21
C HIS A 473 12.75 11.46 10.49
N SER A 474 11.80 10.55 10.58
CA SER A 474 10.92 10.41 11.76
C SER A 474 11.63 9.82 12.99
N GLY A 475 12.81 9.25 12.81
CA GLY A 475 13.59 8.60 13.85
C GLY A 475 13.05 7.25 14.34
N VAL A 476 12.08 6.65 13.63
CA VAL A 476 11.53 5.33 13.97
C VAL A 476 12.46 4.18 13.61
N GLY A 477 13.53 4.47 12.91
CA GLY A 477 14.46 3.44 12.46
C GLY A 477 15.62 3.99 11.63
N LEU A 478 16.24 3.09 10.89
CA LEU A 478 17.39 3.35 10.05
C LEU A 478 17.09 2.96 8.59
N TRP A 479 17.75 3.62 7.66
CA TRP A 479 17.67 3.38 6.22
C TRP A 479 19.06 3.19 5.68
N SER A 480 19.30 2.03 5.00
CA SER A 480 20.59 1.73 4.41
C SER A 480 20.97 2.75 3.34
N GLU A 481 22.17 3.32 3.47
CA GLU A 481 22.71 4.24 2.47
C GLU A 481 23.15 3.51 1.18
N TYR A 482 23.28 2.19 1.26
CA TYR A 482 23.65 1.33 0.12
C TYR A 482 22.43 0.88 -0.69
N SER A 483 21.19 1.18 -0.22
CA SER A 483 19.99 0.78 -0.96
C SER A 483 20.12 1.04 -2.47
N PRO A 484 19.77 0.07 -3.33
CA PRO A 484 19.07 -1.17 -3.02
C PRO A 484 19.99 -2.34 -2.63
N ASP A 485 21.31 -2.16 -2.59
CA ASP A 485 22.31 -3.21 -2.43
C ASP A 485 22.33 -3.74 -0.98
N PHE A 486 22.54 -5.05 -0.84
CA PHE A 486 22.71 -5.70 0.45
C PHE A 486 24.20 -5.72 0.81
N VAL A 487 24.63 -4.87 1.72
CA VAL A 487 26.01 -4.78 2.21
C VAL A 487 26.08 -5.38 3.61
N PRO A 488 26.75 -6.52 3.82
CA PRO A 488 26.71 -7.26 5.09
C PRO A 488 27.13 -6.42 6.30
N GLU A 489 28.19 -5.62 6.17
CA GLU A 489 28.73 -4.77 7.23
C GLU A 489 27.75 -3.66 7.63
N ASP A 490 27.06 -3.06 6.66
CA ASP A 490 26.03 -2.05 6.89
C ASP A 490 24.83 -2.66 7.60
N ILE A 491 24.32 -3.79 7.09
CA ILE A 491 23.19 -4.52 7.68
C ILE A 491 23.52 -4.91 9.13
N CYS A 492 24.71 -5.46 9.37
CA CYS A 492 25.18 -5.86 10.68
C CYS A 492 25.21 -4.66 11.65
N SER A 493 25.88 -3.59 11.26
CA SER A 493 26.03 -2.39 12.07
C SER A 493 24.68 -1.75 12.42
N GLN A 494 23.80 -1.59 11.44
CA GLN A 494 22.53 -0.90 11.62
C GLN A 494 21.53 -1.75 12.41
N LEU A 495 21.43 -3.06 12.17
CA LEU A 495 20.57 -3.93 12.96
C LEU A 495 21.03 -4.06 14.42
N LEU A 496 22.34 -4.17 14.67
CA LEU A 496 22.86 -4.16 16.04
C LEU A 496 22.54 -2.85 16.77
N GLN A 497 22.71 -1.71 16.09
CA GLN A 497 22.34 -0.41 16.67
C GLN A 497 20.86 -0.33 17.07
N LEU A 498 19.95 -0.87 16.23
CA LEU A 498 18.51 -0.89 16.50
C LEU A 498 18.14 -1.89 17.60
N VAL A 499 18.75 -3.07 17.61
CA VAL A 499 18.47 -4.10 18.62
C VAL A 499 19.01 -3.69 20.00
N GLU A 500 20.24 -3.16 20.06
CA GLU A 500 20.85 -2.70 21.32
C GLU A 500 20.13 -1.49 21.89
N ASP A 501 19.79 -0.51 21.03
CA ASP A 501 19.04 0.72 21.35
C ASP A 501 19.37 1.27 22.75
N LYS A 502 20.68 1.50 23.01
CA LYS A 502 21.25 1.75 24.36
C LYS A 502 20.54 2.86 25.14
N ASP A 503 20.08 3.88 24.40
CA ASP A 503 19.35 5.02 24.98
C ASP A 503 17.82 4.88 24.85
N HIS A 504 17.34 3.72 24.41
CA HIS A 504 15.93 3.45 24.11
C HIS A 504 15.28 4.44 23.12
N LYS A 505 16.09 5.13 22.33
CA LYS A 505 15.66 6.21 21.42
C LYS A 505 14.72 5.71 20.34
N PHE A 506 15.07 4.63 19.66
CA PHE A 506 14.25 4.10 18.56
C PHE A 506 12.94 3.54 19.09
N ARG A 507 13.00 2.81 20.20
CA ARG A 507 11.81 2.24 20.83
C ARG A 507 10.85 3.33 21.34
N HIS A 508 11.36 4.34 22.02
CA HIS A 508 10.53 5.46 22.48
C HIS A 508 9.92 6.22 21.32
N THR A 509 10.68 6.46 20.24
CA THR A 509 10.18 7.14 19.04
C THR A 509 9.11 6.29 18.35
N ALA A 510 9.33 4.98 18.18
CA ALA A 510 8.36 4.09 17.58
C ALA A 510 7.04 4.03 18.38
N LEU A 511 7.12 3.99 19.73
CA LEU A 511 5.95 4.06 20.61
C LEU A 511 5.21 5.40 20.49
N ALA A 512 5.93 6.52 20.39
CA ALA A 512 5.31 7.82 20.16
C ALA A 512 4.55 7.87 18.82
N TRP A 513 5.11 7.26 17.77
CA TRP A 513 4.42 7.14 16.48
C TRP A 513 3.23 6.18 16.54
N LYS A 514 3.28 5.10 17.33
CA LYS A 514 2.11 4.25 17.60
C LYS A 514 0.92 5.08 18.11
N LEU A 515 1.14 5.99 19.05
CA LEU A 515 0.09 6.87 19.55
C LEU A 515 -0.45 7.81 18.44
N LYS A 516 0.42 8.36 17.61
CA LYS A 516 -0.01 9.19 16.48
C LYS A 516 -0.82 8.40 15.45
N THR A 517 -0.48 7.14 15.18
CA THR A 517 -1.27 6.28 14.28
C THR A 517 -2.66 6.02 14.83
N GLN A 518 -2.78 5.80 16.13
CA GLN A 518 -4.09 5.64 16.78
C GLN A 518 -4.94 6.92 16.68
N GLN A 519 -4.31 8.09 16.82
CA GLN A 519 -4.98 9.38 16.71
C GLN A 519 -5.40 9.72 15.26
N ALA A 520 -4.72 9.18 14.26
CA ALA A 520 -5.06 9.38 12.85
C ALA A 520 -6.44 8.78 12.46
N GLY A 521 -6.95 7.82 13.24
CA GLY A 521 -8.29 7.26 13.11
C GLY A 521 -8.41 6.05 12.21
N GLY A 522 -7.47 5.82 11.27
CA GLY A 522 -7.39 4.62 10.44
C GLY A 522 -8.67 4.28 9.67
N THR A 523 -9.05 3.02 9.75
CA THR A 523 -10.21 2.45 9.04
C THR A 523 -11.52 3.23 9.29
N LYS A 524 -11.78 3.63 10.54
CA LYS A 524 -13.01 4.34 10.89
C LYS A 524 -13.05 5.73 10.26
N PHE A 525 -11.95 6.47 10.38
CA PHE A 525 -11.88 7.81 9.79
C PHE A 525 -11.95 7.76 8.25
N ALA A 526 -11.32 6.78 7.62
CA ALA A 526 -11.46 6.59 6.17
C ALA A 526 -12.92 6.31 5.76
N ALA A 527 -13.63 5.47 6.50
CA ALA A 527 -15.05 5.20 6.25
C ALA A 527 -15.93 6.45 6.48
N ASP A 528 -15.69 7.20 7.57
CA ASP A 528 -16.41 8.46 7.85
C ASP A 528 -16.19 9.47 6.72
N LEU A 529 -14.95 9.62 6.26
CA LEU A 529 -14.61 10.50 5.17
C LEU A 529 -15.32 10.10 3.87
N ILE A 530 -15.30 8.83 3.49
CA ILE A 530 -16.00 8.33 2.29
C ILE A 530 -17.50 8.62 2.40
N GLN A 531 -18.12 8.37 3.55
CA GLN A 531 -19.55 8.63 3.76
C GLN A 531 -19.91 10.11 3.74
N SER A 532 -18.97 11.00 4.09
CA SER A 532 -19.22 12.45 4.12
C SER A 532 -19.37 13.08 2.73
N TYR A 533 -18.97 12.39 1.69
CA TYR A 533 -19.06 12.85 0.29
C TYR A 533 -20.33 12.37 -0.45
N VAL A 534 -21.24 11.64 0.22
CA VAL A 534 -22.43 11.02 -0.42
C VAL A 534 -23.75 11.52 0.13
#